data_b3dda47411a1a24def2799ae5a4fc1cb
#
_entry.id   b3dda47411a1a24def2799ae5a4fc1cb
#
_cell.length_a   1.000
_cell.length_b   1.000
_cell.length_c   1.000
_cell.angle_alpha   90.00
_cell.angle_beta   90.00
_cell.angle_gamma   90.00
#
_symmetry.space_group_name_H-M   'P 1'
#
loop_
_entity.id
_entity.type
_entity.pdbx_description
1 polymer ?
#
loop_
_entity_poly.entity_id
_entity_poly.type
_entity_poly.pdbx_seq_one_letter_code
_entity_poly.pdbx_strand_id
1 'polypeptide(L)'
;IHRPEITRLIDSNSDGRADVYETVNAGWGVTDNYHEYAFGLVRDRKGNFYGTLNTSLSWPGWARSKKWDIGRVWTEGFKDTEGKMGRAAKYRGWGFQVTPEGNFIPFASGMRSPAGIGINNKDELFFTDNQGDWEASSSLHHIVKDRFHTLL
;
A
#
# COMPACT_ATOMS: atom_id res chain seq x y z
N ILE A 1 0.91 10.14 -4.74
CA ILE A 1 1.51 8.82 -4.50
C ILE A 1 1.62 8.05 -5.80
N HIS A 2 2.65 7.29 -5.96
CA HIS A 2 2.84 6.33 -7.04
C HIS A 2 3.51 5.05 -6.50
N ARG A 3 3.73 4.06 -7.37
CA ARG A 3 4.14 2.71 -6.93
C ARG A 3 5.32 2.68 -5.95
N PRO A 4 6.45 3.37 -6.20
CA PRO A 4 7.61 3.29 -5.33
C PRO A 4 7.58 4.27 -4.16
N GLU A 5 6.82 5.38 -4.23
CA GLU A 5 7.00 6.45 -3.25
C GLU A 5 5.84 7.45 -3.16
N ILE A 6 5.90 8.28 -2.14
CA ILE A 6 5.18 9.55 -2.05
C ILE A 6 6.14 10.66 -2.48
N THR A 7 5.76 11.40 -3.51
CA THR A 7 6.53 12.53 -4.03
C THR A 7 5.80 13.82 -3.74
N ARG A 8 6.50 14.82 -3.24
CA ARG A 8 6.03 16.21 -3.16
C ARG A 8 6.39 16.90 -4.48
N LEU A 9 5.41 17.57 -5.04
CA LEU A 9 5.58 18.42 -6.20
C LEU A 9 5.64 19.87 -5.72
N ILE A 10 6.68 20.59 -6.08
CA ILE A 10 6.90 21.98 -5.66
C ILE A 10 7.01 22.85 -6.91
N ASP A 11 6.18 23.87 -6.98
CA ASP A 11 6.26 24.96 -7.93
C ASP A 11 7.04 26.10 -7.23
N SER A 12 8.30 26.24 -7.56
CA SER A 12 9.21 27.18 -6.87
C SER A 12 9.11 28.60 -7.41
N ASN A 13 8.58 28.77 -8.60
CA ASN A 13 8.48 30.05 -9.30
C ASN A 13 7.04 30.56 -9.46
N SER A 14 6.04 29.77 -9.03
CA SER A 14 4.61 30.08 -9.09
C SER A 14 4.06 30.23 -10.51
N ASP A 15 4.59 29.47 -11.48
CA ASP A 15 4.12 29.47 -12.86
C ASP A 15 3.02 28.43 -13.14
N GLY A 16 2.62 27.66 -12.12
CA GLY A 16 1.61 26.60 -12.19
C GLY A 16 2.17 25.24 -12.63
N ARG A 17 3.49 25.08 -12.66
CA ARG A 17 4.17 23.83 -12.99
C ARG A 17 5.14 23.45 -11.86
N ALA A 18 5.27 22.15 -11.63
CA ALA A 18 6.23 21.68 -10.64
C ALA A 18 7.65 21.68 -11.21
N ASP A 19 8.56 22.38 -10.53
CA ASP A 19 9.99 22.43 -10.87
C ASP A 19 10.79 21.40 -10.07
N VAL A 20 10.35 21.08 -8.84
CA VAL A 20 11.03 20.18 -7.94
C VAL A 20 10.17 19.01 -7.58
N TYR A 21 10.76 17.82 -7.62
CA TYR A 21 10.15 16.56 -7.24
C TYR A 21 10.94 16.01 -6.06
N GLU A 22 10.32 16.03 -4.89
CA GLU A 22 10.97 15.62 -3.64
C GLU A 22 10.35 14.32 -3.13
N THR A 23 11.16 13.28 -2.93
CA THR A 23 10.70 12.04 -2.28
C THR A 23 10.42 12.31 -0.81
N VAL A 24 9.16 12.24 -0.42
CA VAL A 24 8.74 12.36 0.98
C VAL A 24 8.99 11.06 1.72
N ASN A 25 8.63 9.93 1.10
CA ASN A 25 8.84 8.62 1.68
C ASN A 25 8.78 7.52 0.60
N ALA A 26 9.69 6.54 0.71
CA ALA A 26 9.76 5.33 -0.09
C ALA A 26 9.97 4.11 0.82
N GLY A 27 9.22 4.01 1.93
CA GLY A 27 9.43 3.04 3.00
C GLY A 27 8.96 1.61 2.70
N TRP A 28 8.37 1.36 1.53
CA TRP A 28 7.90 0.04 1.13
C TRP A 28 8.64 -0.49 -0.10
N GLY A 29 8.51 -1.80 -0.32
CA GLY A 29 9.11 -2.45 -1.47
C GLY A 29 8.19 -2.49 -2.69
N VAL A 30 8.81 -2.60 -3.85
CA VAL A 30 8.15 -2.87 -5.13
C VAL A 30 8.86 -3.98 -5.86
N THR A 31 8.12 -4.73 -6.69
CA THR A 31 8.68 -5.67 -7.64
C THR A 31 8.38 -5.21 -9.07
N ASP A 32 8.79 -5.95 -10.05
CA ASP A 32 8.44 -5.73 -11.45
C ASP A 32 7.00 -6.14 -11.81
N ASN A 33 6.23 -6.68 -10.84
CA ASN A 33 4.83 -7.01 -11.05
C ASN A 33 3.99 -5.74 -11.22
N TYR A 34 3.39 -5.57 -12.39
CA TYR A 34 2.58 -4.39 -12.73
C TYR A 34 1.27 -4.28 -11.93
N HIS A 35 0.83 -5.33 -11.25
CA HIS A 35 -0.34 -5.31 -10.37
C HIS A 35 -0.06 -4.82 -8.94
N GLU A 36 1.18 -4.50 -8.62
CA GLU A 36 1.52 -3.95 -7.31
C GLU A 36 1.33 -2.43 -7.29
N TYR A 37 0.21 -2.00 -6.72
CA TYR A 37 -0.15 -0.60 -6.61
C TYR A 37 0.04 -0.05 -5.19
N ALA A 38 0.12 1.27 -5.10
CA ALA A 38 -0.02 2.05 -3.89
C ALA A 38 -1.21 2.99 -4.07
N PHE A 39 -2.13 3.00 -3.12
CA PHE A 39 -3.38 3.76 -3.17
C PHE A 39 -3.44 4.78 -2.05
N GLY A 40 -4.10 5.86 -2.29
CA GLY A 40 -4.27 6.97 -1.38
C GLY A 40 -3.92 8.26 -2.11
N LEU A 41 -3.70 9.36 -1.40
CA LEU A 41 -3.53 9.54 0.03
C LEU A 41 -4.76 10.20 0.63
N VAL A 42 -5.02 9.91 1.90
CA VAL A 42 -5.89 10.72 2.75
C VAL A 42 -5.08 11.34 3.88
N ARG A 43 -5.55 12.45 4.44
CA ARG A 43 -4.82 13.20 5.47
C ARG A 43 -5.71 13.43 6.69
N ASP A 44 -5.18 13.15 7.88
CA ASP A 44 -5.85 13.47 9.13
C ASP A 44 -5.65 14.93 9.55
N ARG A 45 -6.32 15.36 10.61
CA ARG A 45 -6.22 16.72 11.15
C ARG A 45 -4.86 17.03 11.79
N LYS A 46 -4.06 16.00 12.10
CA LYS A 46 -2.69 16.15 12.62
C LYS A 46 -1.65 16.27 11.50
N GLY A 47 -2.09 16.11 10.26
CA GLY A 47 -1.22 16.22 9.09
C GLY A 47 -0.57 14.91 8.63
N ASN A 48 -0.90 13.78 9.26
CA ASN A 48 -0.42 12.49 8.79
C ASN A 48 -1.12 12.10 7.49
N PHE A 49 -0.38 11.48 6.59
CA PHE A 49 -0.91 10.86 5.39
C PHE A 49 -1.10 9.37 5.60
N TYR A 50 -2.16 8.82 5.01
CA TYR A 50 -2.44 7.39 5.03
C TYR A 50 -2.67 6.88 3.61
N GLY A 51 -2.17 5.67 3.37
CA GLY A 51 -2.36 4.96 2.12
C GLY A 51 -2.39 3.46 2.33
N THR A 52 -2.62 2.73 1.26
CA THR A 52 -2.71 1.28 1.26
C THR A 52 -1.87 0.69 0.14
N LEU A 53 -1.32 -0.48 0.39
CA LEU A 53 -0.51 -1.25 -0.55
C LEU A 53 -1.18 -2.60 -0.76
N ASN A 54 -1.43 -2.99 -2.00
CA ASN A 54 -1.92 -4.33 -2.24
C ASN A 54 -0.87 -5.38 -1.92
N THR A 55 -1.32 -6.60 -1.67
CA THR A 55 -0.42 -7.73 -1.40
C THR A 55 0.49 -7.99 -2.58
N SER A 56 1.65 -8.59 -2.31
CA SER A 56 2.49 -9.13 -3.38
C SER A 56 1.76 -10.27 -4.07
N LEU A 57 1.66 -10.18 -5.38
CA LEU A 57 1.09 -11.23 -6.20
C LEU A 57 2.20 -12.16 -6.62
N SER A 58 2.28 -13.35 -6.05
CA SER A 58 3.28 -14.32 -6.47
C SER A 58 3.01 -14.78 -7.90
N TRP A 59 3.96 -14.54 -8.78
CA TRP A 59 4.03 -15.10 -10.12
C TRP A 59 5.42 -15.78 -10.28
N PRO A 60 5.61 -16.98 -10.69
CA PRO A 60 5.09 -17.50 -11.93
C PRO A 60 4.05 -18.60 -11.70
N GLY A 61 2.93 -18.32 -12.27
CA GLY A 61 1.95 -19.35 -12.52
C GLY A 61 1.35 -19.91 -11.23
N TRP A 62 0.31 -19.27 -10.88
CA TRP A 62 -0.76 -19.83 -10.13
C TRP A 62 -1.07 -21.31 -10.48
N ALA A 63 -0.60 -21.80 -11.60
CA ALA A 63 -0.76 -23.18 -12.03
C ALA A 63 0.26 -24.18 -11.45
N ARG A 64 1.33 -23.76 -10.80
CA ARG A 64 2.40 -24.68 -10.37
C ARG A 64 2.89 -24.56 -8.95
N SER A 65 2.66 -23.50 -8.23
CA SER A 65 3.05 -23.44 -6.83
C SER A 65 1.88 -23.87 -5.95
N LYS A 66 2.02 -24.98 -5.30
CA LYS A 66 1.13 -25.44 -4.22
C LYS A 66 1.21 -24.53 -2.97
N LYS A 67 1.86 -23.39 -3.08
CA LYS A 67 2.03 -22.41 -2.02
C LYS A 67 1.61 -21.05 -2.57
N TRP A 68 0.36 -20.76 -2.40
CA TRP A 68 -0.16 -19.43 -2.53
C TRP A 68 0.39 -18.60 -1.37
N ASP A 69 1.34 -17.72 -1.65
CA ASP A 69 1.80 -16.74 -0.67
C ASP A 69 0.91 -15.48 -0.68
N ILE A 70 -0.28 -15.60 -1.24
CA ILE A 70 -1.30 -14.57 -1.20
C ILE A 70 -1.75 -14.39 0.25
N GLY A 71 -1.75 -13.14 0.70
CA GLY A 71 -2.18 -12.79 2.06
C GLY A 71 -1.09 -12.90 3.12
N ARG A 72 0.12 -13.28 2.79
CA ARG A 72 1.24 -13.15 3.73
C ARG A 72 1.62 -11.69 3.90
N VAL A 73 1.73 -11.33 5.14
CA VAL A 73 2.18 -10.02 5.55
C VAL A 73 3.68 -10.07 5.76
N TRP A 74 4.40 -9.31 4.95
CA TRP A 74 5.85 -9.24 5.02
C TRP A 74 6.26 -7.89 5.58
N THR A 75 7.01 -7.90 6.65
CA THR A 75 7.66 -6.71 7.20
C THR A 75 9.00 -6.43 6.53
N GLU A 76 9.57 -7.46 5.92
CA GLU A 76 10.82 -7.38 5.17
C GLU A 76 10.66 -8.07 3.82
N GLY A 77 11.30 -7.55 2.78
CA GLY A 77 11.40 -8.23 1.50
C GLY A 77 12.36 -9.43 1.59
N PHE A 78 12.19 -10.41 0.75
CA PHE A 78 13.20 -11.45 0.57
C PHE A 78 14.39 -10.89 -0.20
N LYS A 79 15.58 -10.95 0.38
CA LYS A 79 16.81 -10.44 -0.24
C LYS A 79 17.07 -11.00 -1.65
N ASP A 80 16.68 -12.26 -1.88
CA ASP A 80 16.88 -12.94 -3.17
C ASP A 80 15.78 -12.68 -4.19
N THR A 81 14.84 -11.80 -3.88
CA THR A 81 13.60 -11.67 -4.63
C THR A 81 13.30 -10.23 -5.04
N GLU A 82 14.07 -9.30 -4.56
CA GLU A 82 13.98 -7.90 -4.93
C GLU A 82 14.14 -7.76 -6.46
N GLY A 83 13.20 -7.09 -7.10
CA GLY A 83 13.18 -6.93 -8.55
C GLY A 83 12.77 -8.15 -9.36
N LYS A 84 12.30 -9.23 -8.73
CA LYS A 84 11.80 -10.41 -9.45
C LYS A 84 10.28 -10.48 -9.38
N MET A 85 9.65 -10.58 -10.53
CA MET A 85 8.20 -10.72 -10.63
C MET A 85 7.71 -11.90 -9.80
N GLY A 86 6.67 -11.66 -8.99
CA GLY A 86 6.03 -12.70 -8.23
C GLY A 86 6.66 -13.00 -6.88
N ARG A 87 7.41 -12.08 -6.33
CA ARG A 87 8.05 -12.27 -5.03
C ARG A 87 7.59 -11.21 -4.02
N ALA A 88 7.64 -11.56 -2.73
CA ALA A 88 7.20 -10.66 -1.68
C ALA A 88 8.12 -9.45 -1.57
N ALA A 89 7.55 -8.27 -1.55
CA ALA A 89 8.25 -7.03 -1.27
C ALA A 89 7.80 -6.45 0.07
N LYS A 90 8.65 -5.64 0.66
CA LYS A 90 8.46 -5.06 2.00
C LYS A 90 7.14 -4.31 2.11
N TYR A 91 6.37 -4.58 3.15
CA TYR A 91 5.08 -3.95 3.47
C TYR A 91 3.97 -4.07 2.43
N ARG A 92 4.06 -4.99 1.47
CA ARG A 92 2.91 -5.27 0.61
C ARG A 92 1.78 -5.91 1.43
N GLY A 93 0.53 -5.53 1.14
CA GLY A 93 -0.64 -5.94 1.91
C GLY A 93 -0.85 -5.14 3.21
N TRP A 94 -0.23 -3.96 3.31
CA TRP A 94 -0.34 -3.08 4.47
C TRP A 94 -1.05 -1.76 4.16
N GLY A 95 -1.83 -1.27 5.13
CA GLY A 95 -2.10 0.15 5.29
C GLY A 95 -0.95 0.81 6.03
N PHE A 96 -0.59 2.02 5.66
CA PHE A 96 0.52 2.76 6.25
C PHE A 96 0.13 4.19 6.60
N GLN A 97 0.91 4.76 7.50
CA GLN A 97 0.91 6.17 7.85
C GLN A 97 2.26 6.78 7.50
N VAL A 98 2.26 8.01 7.02
CA VAL A 98 3.47 8.84 6.92
C VAL A 98 3.24 10.11 7.72
N THR A 99 4.13 10.37 8.69
CA THR A 99 4.02 11.56 9.55
C THR A 99 4.37 12.83 8.78
N PRO A 100 4.04 14.03 9.32
CA PRO A 100 4.45 15.29 8.71
C PRO A 100 5.96 15.41 8.49
N GLU A 101 6.77 14.72 9.33
CA GLU A 101 8.23 14.66 9.22
C GLU A 101 8.72 13.64 8.19
N GLY A 102 7.79 12.91 7.52
CA GLY A 102 8.13 11.93 6.50
C GLY A 102 8.41 10.51 7.02
N ASN A 103 8.16 10.21 8.30
CA ASN A 103 8.40 8.89 8.85
C ASN A 103 7.31 7.89 8.43
N PHE A 104 7.73 6.74 7.89
CA PHE A 104 6.84 5.64 7.53
C PHE A 104 6.51 4.79 8.76
N ILE A 105 5.23 4.55 8.97
CA ILE A 105 4.71 3.71 10.05
C ILE A 105 3.74 2.70 9.45
N PRO A 106 4.05 1.38 9.50
CA PRO A 106 3.07 0.37 9.16
C PRO A 106 1.89 0.44 10.14
N PHE A 107 0.67 0.46 9.61
CA PHE A 107 -0.51 0.83 10.40
C PHE A 107 -1.45 -0.36 10.65
N ALA A 108 -1.77 -1.10 9.59
CA ALA A 108 -2.61 -2.29 9.63
C ALA A 108 -2.24 -3.19 8.47
N SER A 109 -2.60 -4.46 8.53
CA SER A 109 -2.17 -5.45 7.55
C SER A 109 -3.30 -6.35 7.07
N GLY A 110 -3.02 -7.21 6.10
CA GLY A 110 -3.97 -8.18 5.55
C GLY A 110 -4.87 -7.61 4.45
N MET A 111 -4.41 -6.59 3.74
CA MET A 111 -5.12 -6.00 2.60
C MET A 111 -4.71 -6.71 1.31
N ARG A 112 -5.68 -7.24 0.58
CA ARG A 112 -5.41 -7.99 -0.65
C ARG A 112 -5.16 -7.07 -1.84
N SER A 113 -6.18 -6.35 -2.23
CA SER A 113 -6.16 -5.45 -3.38
C SER A 113 -7.01 -4.21 -3.09
N PRO A 114 -6.61 -3.40 -2.10
CA PRO A 114 -7.35 -2.21 -1.71
C PRO A 114 -7.39 -1.24 -2.90
N ALA A 115 -8.59 -0.84 -3.29
CA ALA A 115 -8.78 0.04 -4.44
C ALA A 115 -9.01 1.50 -4.05
N GLY A 116 -9.17 1.78 -2.78
CA GLY A 116 -9.39 3.13 -2.26
C GLY A 116 -9.26 3.20 -0.76
N ILE A 117 -8.92 4.38 -0.27
CA ILE A 117 -8.87 4.71 1.15
C ILE A 117 -9.65 6.00 1.39
N GLY A 118 -10.40 6.05 2.45
CA GLY A 118 -11.16 7.22 2.90
C GLY A 118 -10.95 7.52 4.37
N ILE A 119 -11.24 8.75 4.76
CA ILE A 119 -11.19 9.20 6.15
C ILE A 119 -12.47 9.99 6.45
N ASN A 120 -13.07 9.74 7.60
CA ASN A 120 -14.25 10.49 8.02
C ASN A 120 -13.88 11.69 8.91
N ASN A 121 -14.91 12.44 9.36
CA ASN A 121 -14.73 13.61 10.20
C ASN A 121 -14.27 13.33 11.64
N LYS A 122 -14.09 12.07 11.99
CA LYS A 122 -13.51 11.63 13.29
C LYS A 122 -12.09 11.08 13.13
N ASP A 123 -11.49 11.23 11.95
CA ASP A 123 -10.22 10.64 11.56
C ASP A 123 -10.21 9.10 11.58
N GLU A 124 -11.38 8.46 11.42
CA GLU A 124 -11.49 7.02 11.23
C GLU A 124 -11.24 6.69 9.76
N LEU A 125 -10.42 5.68 9.54
CA LEU A 125 -9.95 5.28 8.22
C LEU A 125 -10.75 4.09 7.70
N PHE A 126 -11.06 4.11 6.42
CA PHE A 126 -11.76 3.04 5.72
C PHE A 126 -11.06 2.71 4.41
N PHE A 127 -11.11 1.47 4.01
CA PHE A 127 -10.65 1.06 2.69
C PHE A 127 -11.65 0.11 2.04
N THR A 128 -11.65 0.10 0.72
CA THR A 128 -12.37 -0.90 -0.06
C THR A 128 -11.37 -1.94 -0.53
N ASP A 129 -11.71 -3.22 -0.39
CA ASP A 129 -10.90 -4.30 -0.93
C ASP A 129 -11.65 -5.02 -2.04
N ASN A 130 -10.90 -5.55 -3.00
CA ASN A 130 -11.45 -6.30 -4.10
C ASN A 130 -11.81 -7.73 -3.65
N GLN A 131 -12.75 -8.38 -4.34
CA GLN A 131 -13.14 -9.76 -4.04
C GLN A 131 -11.91 -10.67 -3.99
N GLY A 132 -11.92 -11.59 -3.02
CA GLY A 132 -10.92 -12.65 -2.86
C GLY A 132 -11.38 -13.97 -3.48
N ASP A 133 -10.58 -15.01 -3.29
CA ASP A 133 -10.94 -16.36 -3.75
C ASP A 133 -12.11 -16.94 -2.95
N TRP A 134 -12.29 -16.52 -1.71
CA TRP A 134 -13.32 -16.98 -0.79
C TRP A 134 -14.47 -15.97 -0.61
N GLU A 135 -14.24 -14.72 -0.94
CA GLU A 135 -15.24 -13.67 -0.85
C GLU A 135 -15.63 -13.22 -2.26
N ALA A 136 -16.89 -13.47 -2.61
CA ALA A 136 -17.40 -13.25 -3.96
C ALA A 136 -17.70 -11.77 -4.28
N SER A 137 -17.56 -10.87 -3.32
CA SER A 137 -17.85 -9.45 -3.49
C SER A 137 -16.75 -8.57 -2.90
N SER A 138 -16.59 -7.37 -3.46
CA SER A 138 -15.75 -6.33 -2.87
C SER A 138 -16.37 -5.85 -1.56
N SER A 139 -15.54 -5.48 -0.62
CA SER A 139 -15.93 -5.13 0.75
C SER A 139 -15.41 -3.76 1.19
N LEU A 140 -16.06 -3.18 2.18
CA LEU A 140 -15.63 -1.96 2.86
C LEU A 140 -15.21 -2.31 4.29
N HIS A 141 -14.02 -1.90 4.66
CA HIS A 141 -13.43 -2.17 5.96
C HIS A 141 -13.09 -0.90 6.72
N HIS A 142 -13.32 -0.92 8.03
CA HIS A 142 -12.78 0.07 8.94
C HIS A 142 -11.35 -0.32 9.30
N ILE A 143 -10.38 0.54 9.01
CA ILE A 143 -8.97 0.29 9.33
C ILE A 143 -8.74 0.58 10.80
N VAL A 144 -8.35 -0.44 11.54
CA VAL A 144 -7.96 -0.30 12.94
C VAL A 144 -6.47 -0.56 13.06
N LYS A 145 -5.77 0.34 13.72
CA LYS A 145 -4.33 0.21 13.94
C LYS A 145 -3.97 -1.14 14.56
N ASP A 146 -2.89 -1.71 14.07
CA ASP A 146 -2.32 -2.99 14.52
C ASP A 146 -3.22 -4.22 14.30
N ARG A 147 -4.32 -4.07 13.52
CA ARG A 147 -5.17 -5.19 13.15
C ARG A 147 -4.77 -5.81 11.81
N PHE A 148 -5.06 -7.10 11.72
CA PHE A 148 -5.02 -7.86 10.49
C PHE A 148 -6.42 -7.90 9.87
N HIS A 149 -6.56 -7.37 8.66
CA HIS A 149 -7.79 -7.36 7.88
C HIS A 149 -7.66 -8.43 6.80
N THR A 150 -8.11 -9.65 7.10
CA THR A 150 -8.00 -10.70 6.10
C THR A 150 -9.16 -10.65 5.13
N LEU A 151 -8.83 -10.73 3.85
CA LEU A 151 -9.68 -11.17 2.77
C LEU A 151 -8.96 -12.34 2.09
N LEU A 152 -9.33 -13.52 2.47
CA LEU A 152 -8.85 -14.74 1.82
C LEU A 152 -9.71 -15.09 0.63
#